data_f535f2ba602b6d20c7dd8c930c25e8bb
#
_entry.id   f535f2ba602b6d20c7dd8c930c25e8bb
#
_cell.length_a   1.000
_cell.length_b   1.000
_cell.length_c   1.000
_cell.angle_alpha   90.00
_cell.angle_beta   90.00
_cell.angle_gamma   90.00
#
_symmetry.space_group_name_H-M   'P 1'
#
loop_
_entity.id
_entity.type
_entity.pdbx_description
1 polymer ?
#
loop_
_entity_poly.entity_id
_entity_poly.type
_entity_poly.pdbx_seq_one_letter_code
_entity_poly.pdbx_strand_id
1 'polypeptide(L)'
;MDEDDCNSPASNIKSPIKRLGSTRKFIFFNNIRLQLQEQLRCLETRMDTQVSLVLELQDFFRRRAEVELDYSKNLDKLLKNIQLRHTEQKQKREQWSMFSSYSCWQQLVTQTKNLSHDHAALSKVYSTHLTSRLSQVIEDLQRIYRRCREIGLEIHEEILRVLHELYTTMKTYQAYQTECKQAETKLKLAETQRHKIEQSIPKDKLEKSKKFRIIEKEVQKRKNKYFDAKLKALKARNEYILNLEASNTTIHKYFVDDLSDLIDCMDFGFHHCISRALCMHVSSEEGRIRSIQQGVDAMNSCILGMDSRLDKQKFLEFNHAAFMIPKKFEFQGQKDELAEPELQRLLCADMEHRLIQLKQRLTSLRTESDEVWKTLETAESTLLDMLTAKDYNCSGYFGENAVPASKPPETFSIKLRADRHETEEFYLTKLQEYILGSSRIARLNAKHEYLRQTLIENSSIGANSSPSLNHSINNVDLCKSGTTMIPLLPPSVKPQRRKRIGRFQMNGQPKLFGGSLEEYVESTNQEVPLIVKSCIRVINLFGLHHQGIFRVSGSQVEINNFKDAFERGEDPLADMTDASDINSVAGVLKLYLRELREPLFPIIYFEQFMELAQLESKHEFILK
;
A
#
# COMPACT_ATOMS: atom_id res chain seq x y z
N MET A 1 -6.30 22.66 -31.90
CA MET A 1 -5.82 22.68 -33.27
C MET A 1 -4.88 21.49 -33.36
N ASP A 2 -5.23 20.32 -33.85
CA ASP A 2 -6.26 19.86 -34.74
C ASP A 2 -6.78 18.50 -34.24
N GLU A 3 -8.07 18.36 -34.28
CA GLU A 3 -8.81 17.13 -34.13
C GLU A 3 -8.62 16.28 -35.40
N ASP A 4 -8.15 15.06 -35.31
CA ASP A 4 -8.26 14.10 -36.39
C ASP A 4 -9.12 12.90 -35.97
N ASP A 5 -10.29 12.94 -36.60
CA ASP A 5 -11.37 11.98 -36.68
C ASP A 5 -10.90 10.56 -37.09
N CYS A 6 -11.03 9.59 -36.21
CA CYS A 6 -11.00 8.17 -36.56
C CYS A 6 -12.42 7.66 -36.84
N ASN A 7 -12.89 7.89 -38.06
CA ASN A 7 -14.10 7.29 -38.59
C ASN A 7 -13.77 5.97 -39.28
N SER A 8 -14.10 4.84 -38.64
CA SER A 8 -14.10 3.52 -39.25
C SER A 8 -15.46 3.26 -39.89
N PRO A 9 -15.54 2.89 -41.19
CA PRO A 9 -16.80 2.56 -41.82
C PRO A 9 -17.23 1.14 -41.48
N ALA A 10 -18.34 1.01 -40.77
CA ALA A 10 -19.10 -0.22 -40.66
C ALA A 10 -19.66 -0.61 -42.04
N SER A 11 -19.09 -1.60 -42.67
CA SER A 11 -19.60 -2.16 -43.92
C SER A 11 -20.87 -2.99 -43.67
N ASN A 12 -21.99 -2.41 -44.03
CA ASN A 12 -23.29 -3.07 -44.16
C ASN A 12 -23.24 -4.15 -45.27
N ILE A 13 -23.13 -5.42 -44.95
CA ILE A 13 -23.32 -6.52 -45.88
C ILE A 13 -24.82 -6.83 -45.95
N LYS A 14 -25.50 -6.19 -46.88
CA LYS A 14 -26.83 -6.64 -47.35
C LYS A 14 -26.64 -7.73 -48.37
N SER A 15 -27.01 -8.98 -48.06
CA SER A 15 -27.05 -10.10 -48.99
C SER A 15 -28.31 -10.03 -49.87
N PRO A 16 -28.21 -10.07 -51.20
CA PRO A 16 -29.35 -10.26 -52.07
C PRO A 16 -29.49 -11.76 -52.46
N ILE A 17 -30.50 -12.42 -51.92
CA ILE A 17 -30.95 -13.72 -52.42
C ILE A 17 -31.64 -13.52 -53.78
N LYS A 18 -30.96 -13.80 -54.89
CA LYS A 18 -31.59 -13.95 -56.21
C LYS A 18 -31.39 -15.36 -56.74
N ARG A 19 -32.49 -15.98 -57.24
CA ARG A 19 -32.59 -17.33 -57.77
C ARG A 19 -31.63 -17.57 -58.97
N LEU A 20 -30.90 -18.68 -58.96
CA LEU A 20 -29.81 -18.97 -59.91
C LEU A 20 -29.96 -20.26 -60.69
N GLY A 21 -29.80 -20.16 -62.00
CA GLY A 21 -29.60 -21.29 -62.92
C GLY A 21 -28.23 -21.98 -62.73
N SER A 22 -27.98 -23.02 -63.48
CA SER A 22 -26.88 -24.00 -63.38
C SER A 22 -25.46 -23.43 -63.15
N THR A 23 -25.16 -22.24 -63.63
CA THR A 23 -23.88 -21.55 -63.44
C THR A 23 -23.64 -21.11 -62.00
N ARG A 24 -24.68 -20.86 -61.19
CA ARG A 24 -24.57 -20.39 -59.82
C ARG A 24 -24.24 -21.53 -58.85
N LYS A 25 -24.50 -22.78 -59.13
CA LYS A 25 -24.16 -23.90 -58.26
C LYS A 25 -22.66 -24.19 -58.23
N PHE A 26 -21.93 -23.92 -59.30
CA PHE A 26 -20.48 -24.03 -59.39
C PHE A 26 -19.81 -22.89 -58.52
N ILE A 27 -20.42 -21.74 -58.48
CA ILE A 27 -20.00 -20.60 -57.65
C ILE A 27 -20.08 -20.94 -56.17
N PHE A 28 -21.09 -21.70 -55.72
CA PHE A 28 -21.25 -22.08 -54.32
C PHE A 28 -20.09 -22.96 -53.81
N PHE A 29 -19.69 -23.99 -54.56
CA PHE A 29 -18.55 -24.84 -54.20
C PHE A 29 -17.22 -24.07 -54.17
N ASN A 30 -17.02 -23.15 -55.09
CA ASN A 30 -15.85 -22.27 -55.09
C ASN A 30 -15.86 -21.30 -53.91
N ASN A 31 -17.02 -20.78 -53.51
CA ASN A 31 -17.13 -19.89 -52.35
C ASN A 31 -16.75 -20.60 -51.04
N ILE A 32 -17.20 -21.84 -50.83
CA ILE A 32 -16.79 -22.62 -49.63
C ILE A 32 -15.27 -22.84 -49.66
N ARG A 33 -14.69 -23.21 -50.79
CA ARG A 33 -13.24 -23.42 -50.91
C ARG A 33 -12.45 -22.15 -50.57
N LEU A 34 -12.88 -20.97 -51.05
CA LEU A 34 -12.27 -19.70 -50.75
C LEU A 34 -12.44 -19.34 -49.27
N GLN A 35 -13.61 -19.64 -48.70
CA GLN A 35 -13.88 -19.42 -47.28
C GLN A 35 -12.97 -20.27 -46.37
N LEU A 36 -12.76 -21.53 -46.68
CA LEU A 36 -11.84 -22.41 -45.95
C LEU A 36 -10.38 -21.91 -46.02
N GLN A 37 -9.95 -21.43 -47.20
CA GLN A 37 -8.62 -20.83 -47.36
C GLN A 37 -8.47 -19.55 -46.55
N GLU A 38 -9.48 -18.68 -46.52
CA GLU A 38 -9.48 -17.45 -45.74
C GLU A 38 -9.47 -17.72 -44.22
N GLN A 39 -10.16 -18.79 -43.77
CA GLN A 39 -10.09 -19.21 -42.36
C GLN A 39 -8.65 -19.51 -41.94
N LEU A 40 -7.91 -20.29 -42.71
CA LEU A 40 -6.50 -20.59 -42.39
C LEU A 40 -5.65 -19.34 -42.34
N ARG A 41 -5.87 -18.39 -43.25
CA ARG A 41 -5.16 -17.11 -43.25
C ARG A 41 -5.49 -16.27 -42.00
N CYS A 42 -6.76 -16.23 -41.61
CA CYS A 42 -7.17 -15.53 -40.38
C CYS A 42 -6.57 -16.16 -39.12
N LEU A 43 -6.51 -17.49 -39.04
CA LEU A 43 -5.89 -18.21 -37.93
C LEU A 43 -4.37 -17.98 -37.88
N GLU A 44 -3.69 -17.89 -39.00
CA GLU A 44 -2.27 -17.54 -39.09
C GLU A 44 -2.02 -16.12 -38.61
N THR A 45 -2.81 -15.15 -39.10
CA THR A 45 -2.74 -13.76 -38.63
C THR A 45 -2.99 -13.64 -37.10
N ARG A 46 -3.92 -14.43 -36.58
CA ARG A 46 -4.18 -14.48 -35.13
C ARG A 46 -2.97 -14.98 -34.36
N MET A 47 -2.34 -16.05 -34.79
CA MET A 47 -1.12 -16.57 -34.17
C MET A 47 0.00 -15.54 -34.22
N ASP A 48 0.24 -14.91 -35.40
CA ASP A 48 1.27 -13.87 -35.54
C ASP A 48 1.03 -12.69 -34.61
N THR A 49 -0.23 -12.29 -34.44
CA THR A 49 -0.61 -11.23 -33.49
C THR A 49 -0.32 -11.62 -32.03
N GLN A 50 -0.64 -12.86 -31.64
CA GLN A 50 -0.33 -13.37 -30.30
C GLN A 50 1.19 -13.43 -30.06
N VAL A 51 1.95 -13.91 -31.04
CA VAL A 51 3.43 -13.93 -30.98
C VAL A 51 3.99 -12.51 -30.84
N SER A 52 3.50 -11.58 -31.65
CA SER A 52 3.93 -10.18 -31.60
C SER A 52 3.69 -9.56 -30.22
N LEU A 53 2.54 -9.79 -29.61
CA LEU A 53 2.23 -9.33 -28.26
C LEU A 53 3.21 -9.91 -27.21
N VAL A 54 3.52 -11.21 -27.29
CA VAL A 54 4.45 -11.85 -26.36
C VAL A 54 5.88 -11.34 -26.55
N LEU A 55 6.28 -11.07 -27.78
CA LEU A 55 7.59 -10.46 -28.09
C LEU A 55 7.71 -9.05 -27.50
N GLU A 56 6.65 -8.24 -27.59
CA GLU A 56 6.61 -6.92 -27.00
C GLU A 56 6.74 -6.99 -25.46
N LEU A 57 6.02 -7.90 -24.81
CA LEU A 57 6.16 -8.16 -23.37
C LEU A 57 7.59 -8.59 -23.01
N GLN A 58 8.20 -9.43 -23.82
CA GLN A 58 9.56 -9.90 -23.61
C GLN A 58 10.58 -8.75 -23.72
N ASP A 59 10.46 -7.90 -24.76
CA ASP A 59 11.33 -6.74 -24.94
C ASP A 59 11.16 -5.71 -23.81
N PHE A 60 9.92 -5.48 -23.38
CA PHE A 60 9.64 -4.63 -22.21
C PHE A 60 10.40 -5.11 -20.97
N PHE A 61 10.28 -6.39 -20.60
CA PHE A 61 10.96 -6.90 -19.41
C PHE A 61 12.47 -6.96 -19.55
N ARG A 62 12.98 -7.19 -20.76
CA ARG A 62 14.43 -7.13 -21.04
C ARG A 62 14.97 -5.72 -20.78
N ARG A 63 14.35 -4.68 -21.36
CA ARG A 63 14.74 -3.28 -21.15
C ARG A 63 14.54 -2.85 -19.70
N ARG A 64 13.45 -3.28 -19.09
CA ARG A 64 13.21 -3.01 -17.67
C ARG A 64 14.33 -3.60 -16.80
N ALA A 65 14.78 -4.81 -17.10
CA ALA A 65 15.89 -5.44 -16.38
C ALA A 65 17.19 -4.64 -16.47
N GLU A 66 17.50 -4.05 -17.63
CA GLU A 66 18.66 -3.19 -17.83
C GLU A 66 18.59 -1.94 -16.94
N VAL A 67 17.44 -1.26 -16.90
CA VAL A 67 17.21 -0.09 -16.05
C VAL A 67 17.37 -0.43 -14.56
N GLU A 68 16.82 -1.56 -14.12
CA GLU A 68 16.93 -2.01 -12.72
C GLU A 68 18.39 -2.32 -12.35
N LEU A 69 19.13 -2.94 -13.26
CA LEU A 69 20.55 -3.23 -13.04
C LEU A 69 21.39 -1.95 -12.93
N ASP A 70 21.12 -0.98 -13.78
CA ASP A 70 21.87 0.29 -13.77
C ASP A 70 21.54 1.12 -12.52
N TYR A 71 20.30 1.10 -12.05
CA TYR A 71 19.93 1.70 -10.78
C TYR A 71 20.67 1.02 -9.60
N SER A 72 20.68 -0.31 -9.56
CA SER A 72 21.44 -1.08 -8.57
C SER A 72 22.92 -0.71 -8.55
N LYS A 73 23.59 -0.67 -9.73
CA LYS A 73 25.01 -0.29 -9.85
C LYS A 73 25.28 1.14 -9.34
N ASN A 74 24.37 2.08 -9.60
CA ASN A 74 24.51 3.46 -9.13
C ASN A 74 24.39 3.57 -7.60
N LEU A 75 23.49 2.82 -6.99
CA LEU A 75 23.40 2.70 -5.54
C LEU A 75 24.67 2.08 -4.94
N ASP A 76 25.21 1.03 -5.56
CA ASP A 76 26.45 0.39 -5.12
C ASP A 76 27.68 1.34 -5.22
N LYS A 77 27.75 2.16 -6.28
CA LYS A 77 28.77 3.23 -6.40
C LYS A 77 28.66 4.25 -5.26
N LEU A 78 27.42 4.68 -4.92
CA LEU A 78 27.16 5.57 -3.79
C LEU A 78 27.69 4.97 -2.49
N LEU A 79 27.37 3.71 -2.22
CA LEU A 79 27.82 2.98 -1.02
C LEU A 79 29.34 2.87 -0.94
N LYS A 80 30.00 2.51 -2.03
CA LYS A 80 31.46 2.44 -2.10
C LYS A 80 32.11 3.78 -1.80
N ASN A 81 31.59 4.88 -2.35
CA ASN A 81 32.08 6.23 -2.08
C ASN A 81 31.89 6.64 -0.61
N ILE A 82 30.77 6.23 0.00
CA ILE A 82 30.51 6.46 1.43
C ILE A 82 31.50 5.68 2.29
N GLN A 83 31.73 4.41 1.97
CA GLN A 83 32.68 3.55 2.69
C GLN A 83 34.13 4.07 2.59
N LEU A 84 34.55 4.48 1.40
CA LEU A 84 35.90 5.09 1.19
C LEU A 84 36.08 6.33 2.07
N ARG A 85 35.12 7.28 2.02
CA ARG A 85 35.15 8.48 2.87
C ARG A 85 35.13 8.13 4.37
N HIS A 86 34.43 7.07 4.77
CA HIS A 86 34.41 6.64 6.16
C HIS A 86 35.78 6.06 6.58
N THR A 87 36.43 5.32 5.72
CA THR A 87 37.76 4.77 5.96
C THR A 87 38.85 5.85 6.01
N GLU A 88 38.83 6.79 5.07
CA GLU A 88 39.80 7.90 5.00
C GLU A 88 39.68 8.86 6.21
N GLN A 89 38.47 9.04 6.73
CA GLN A 89 38.18 9.95 7.85
C GLN A 89 37.99 9.22 9.19
N LYS A 90 38.47 8.00 9.32
CA LYS A 90 38.23 7.15 10.51
C LYS A 90 38.53 7.86 11.82
N GLN A 91 39.69 8.54 11.93
CA GLN A 91 40.07 9.28 13.14
C GLN A 91 39.08 10.42 13.48
N LYS A 92 38.62 11.18 12.46
CA LYS A 92 37.65 12.27 12.67
C LYS A 92 36.26 11.77 13.03
N ARG A 93 35.94 10.51 12.70
CA ARG A 93 34.62 9.89 12.88
C ARG A 93 34.57 8.88 14.03
N GLU A 94 35.68 8.75 14.78
CA GLU A 94 35.77 7.81 15.91
C GLU A 94 34.67 8.06 16.95
N GLN A 95 34.37 9.33 17.21
CA GLN A 95 33.37 9.73 18.18
C GLN A 95 31.92 9.63 17.70
N TRP A 96 31.68 9.34 16.41
CA TRP A 96 30.30 9.25 15.89
C TRP A 96 29.48 8.16 16.56
N SER A 97 30.12 7.06 16.97
CA SER A 97 29.47 5.95 17.68
C SER A 97 28.88 6.32 19.04
N MET A 98 29.28 7.48 19.61
CA MET A 98 28.71 8.00 20.86
C MET A 98 27.32 8.58 20.68
N PHE A 99 26.93 8.95 19.46
CA PHE A 99 25.67 9.59 19.15
C PHE A 99 24.66 8.59 18.60
N SER A 100 23.46 8.58 19.15
CA SER A 100 22.35 7.72 18.69
C SER A 100 21.94 7.99 17.24
N SER A 101 22.11 9.22 16.74
CA SER A 101 21.90 9.57 15.32
C SER A 101 22.83 8.83 14.36
N TYR A 102 23.97 8.32 14.83
CA TYR A 102 24.86 7.50 14.02
C TYR A 102 24.23 6.15 13.65
N SER A 103 23.42 5.58 14.52
CA SER A 103 22.67 4.35 14.20
C SER A 103 21.68 4.57 13.06
N CYS A 104 21.01 5.72 13.01
CA CYS A 104 20.14 6.09 11.89
C CYS A 104 20.93 6.20 10.58
N TRP A 105 22.12 6.83 10.63
CA TRP A 105 22.98 6.89 9.46
C TRP A 105 23.43 5.50 8.99
N GLN A 106 23.83 4.60 9.89
CA GLN A 106 24.17 3.23 9.55
C GLN A 106 23.00 2.47 8.94
N GLN A 107 21.79 2.71 9.46
CA GLN A 107 20.56 2.11 8.94
C GLN A 107 20.25 2.62 7.51
N LEU A 108 20.46 3.91 7.22
CA LEU A 108 20.31 4.46 5.85
C LEU A 108 21.28 3.77 4.87
N VAL A 109 22.53 3.56 5.29
CA VAL A 109 23.52 2.84 4.48
C VAL A 109 23.10 1.38 4.23
N THR A 110 22.60 0.72 5.27
CA THR A 110 22.11 -0.67 5.19
C THR A 110 20.89 -0.77 4.30
N GLN A 111 19.92 0.12 4.46
CA GLN A 111 18.73 0.19 3.61
C GLN A 111 19.08 0.42 2.14
N THR A 112 20.02 1.34 1.86
CA THR A 112 20.52 1.59 0.49
C THR A 112 21.19 0.36 -0.10
N LYS A 113 21.95 -0.41 0.71
CA LYS A 113 22.56 -1.68 0.29
C LYS A 113 21.50 -2.73 -0.05
N ASN A 114 20.49 -2.88 0.78
CA ASN A 114 19.39 -3.80 0.52
C ASN A 114 18.65 -3.42 -0.75
N LEU A 115 18.35 -2.13 -0.93
CA LEU A 115 17.70 -1.61 -2.14
C LEU A 115 18.54 -1.91 -3.40
N SER A 116 19.87 -1.71 -3.36
CA SER A 116 20.75 -2.08 -4.47
C SER A 116 20.66 -3.58 -4.79
N HIS A 117 20.65 -4.43 -3.77
CA HIS A 117 20.55 -5.87 -3.93
C HIS A 117 19.18 -6.29 -4.49
N ASP A 118 18.09 -5.69 -4.02
CA ASP A 118 16.72 -5.98 -4.47
C ASP A 118 16.56 -5.64 -5.96
N HIS A 119 17.07 -4.50 -6.41
CA HIS A 119 17.04 -4.11 -7.82
C HIS A 119 17.91 -5.01 -8.69
N ALA A 120 19.07 -5.49 -8.21
CA ALA A 120 19.86 -6.50 -8.90
C ALA A 120 19.12 -7.84 -9.02
N ALA A 121 18.44 -8.27 -7.96
CA ALA A 121 17.63 -9.48 -7.97
C ALA A 121 16.44 -9.36 -8.94
N LEU A 122 15.74 -8.23 -8.93
CA LEU A 122 14.64 -7.92 -9.85
C LEU A 122 15.10 -7.96 -11.30
N SER A 123 16.22 -7.31 -11.61
CA SER A 123 16.86 -7.36 -12.94
C SER A 123 17.14 -8.80 -13.37
N LYS A 124 17.67 -9.64 -12.48
CA LYS A 124 17.95 -11.05 -12.76
C LYS A 124 16.69 -11.85 -13.01
N VAL A 125 15.63 -11.64 -12.22
CA VAL A 125 14.34 -12.29 -12.44
C VAL A 125 13.78 -11.94 -13.81
N TYR A 126 13.79 -10.68 -14.19
CA TYR A 126 13.29 -10.23 -15.49
C TYR A 126 14.12 -10.74 -16.66
N SER A 127 15.45 -10.56 -16.60
CA SER A 127 16.33 -10.92 -17.73
C SER A 127 16.50 -12.41 -17.95
N THR A 128 16.40 -13.25 -16.91
CA THR A 128 16.68 -14.69 -17.02
C THR A 128 15.41 -15.54 -16.90
N HIS A 129 14.59 -15.32 -15.91
CA HIS A 129 13.46 -16.22 -15.64
C HIS A 129 12.20 -15.84 -16.42
N LEU A 130 11.82 -14.56 -16.41
CA LEU A 130 10.59 -14.10 -17.03
C LEU A 130 10.72 -14.08 -18.55
N THR A 131 11.78 -13.50 -19.10
CA THR A 131 12.03 -13.47 -20.53
C THR A 131 12.19 -14.87 -21.13
N SER A 132 12.90 -15.79 -20.45
CA SER A 132 13.01 -17.19 -20.89
C SER A 132 11.64 -17.90 -20.92
N ARG A 133 10.79 -17.65 -19.92
CA ARG A 133 9.43 -18.20 -19.91
C ARG A 133 8.58 -17.67 -21.05
N LEU A 134 8.68 -16.37 -21.37
CA LEU A 134 7.99 -15.79 -22.52
C LEU A 134 8.48 -16.39 -23.84
N SER A 135 9.81 -16.66 -23.98
CA SER A 135 10.35 -17.38 -25.14
C SER A 135 9.70 -18.77 -25.29
N GLN A 136 9.59 -19.53 -24.19
CA GLN A 136 8.94 -20.83 -24.21
C GLN A 136 7.47 -20.75 -24.64
N VAL A 137 6.76 -19.70 -24.21
CA VAL A 137 5.36 -19.47 -24.64
C VAL A 137 5.27 -19.28 -26.14
N ILE A 138 6.20 -18.53 -26.75
CA ILE A 138 6.25 -18.32 -28.20
C ILE A 138 6.50 -19.64 -28.93
N GLU A 139 7.49 -20.43 -28.50
CA GLU A 139 7.82 -21.71 -29.07
C GLU A 139 6.65 -22.70 -29.00
N ASP A 140 6.00 -22.78 -27.85
CA ASP A 140 4.84 -23.66 -27.65
C ASP A 140 3.65 -23.23 -28.50
N LEU A 141 3.36 -21.92 -28.55
CA LEU A 141 2.29 -21.38 -29.39
C LEU A 141 2.50 -21.72 -30.85
N GLN A 142 3.71 -21.48 -31.39
CA GLN A 142 4.04 -21.78 -32.77
C GLN A 142 4.02 -23.28 -33.07
N ARG A 143 4.44 -24.12 -32.12
CA ARG A 143 4.43 -25.58 -32.24
C ARG A 143 2.99 -26.13 -32.28
N ILE A 144 2.15 -25.69 -31.36
CA ILE A 144 0.73 -26.09 -31.28
C ILE A 144 0.01 -25.60 -32.52
N TYR A 145 0.19 -24.36 -32.93
CA TYR A 145 -0.43 -23.79 -34.14
C TYR A 145 -0.09 -24.61 -35.38
N ARG A 146 1.20 -24.95 -35.60
CA ARG A 146 1.60 -25.76 -36.75
C ARG A 146 0.84 -27.09 -36.80
N ARG A 147 0.71 -27.77 -35.66
CA ARG A 147 0.00 -29.03 -35.58
C ARG A 147 -1.51 -28.87 -35.80
N CYS A 148 -2.12 -27.87 -35.20
CA CYS A 148 -3.55 -27.57 -35.43
C CYS A 148 -3.83 -27.15 -36.89
N ARG A 149 -2.90 -26.43 -37.52
CA ARG A 149 -3.00 -26.08 -38.94
C ARG A 149 -2.97 -27.33 -39.85
N GLU A 150 -2.11 -28.29 -39.55
CA GLU A 150 -2.10 -29.58 -40.25
C GLU A 150 -3.44 -30.30 -40.13
N ILE A 151 -3.98 -30.41 -38.91
CA ILE A 151 -5.31 -31.00 -38.67
C ILE A 151 -6.38 -30.21 -39.41
N GLY A 152 -6.36 -28.89 -39.38
CA GLY A 152 -7.30 -28.05 -40.13
C GLY A 152 -7.25 -28.29 -41.65
N LEU A 153 -6.05 -28.49 -42.23
CA LEU A 153 -5.89 -28.84 -43.62
C LEU A 153 -6.50 -30.21 -43.95
N GLU A 154 -6.26 -31.23 -43.12
CA GLU A 154 -6.83 -32.56 -43.27
C GLU A 154 -8.38 -32.52 -43.24
N ILE A 155 -8.96 -31.75 -42.32
CA ILE A 155 -10.41 -31.55 -42.22
C ILE A 155 -10.94 -30.83 -43.49
N HIS A 156 -10.24 -29.79 -43.97
CA HIS A 156 -10.63 -29.08 -45.19
C HIS A 156 -10.59 -29.99 -46.42
N GLU A 157 -9.58 -30.86 -46.52
CA GLU A 157 -9.50 -31.84 -47.61
C GLU A 157 -10.69 -32.81 -47.57
N GLU A 158 -11.09 -33.27 -46.39
CA GLU A 158 -12.26 -34.14 -46.25
C GLU A 158 -13.55 -33.42 -46.63
N ILE A 159 -13.76 -32.18 -46.22
CA ILE A 159 -14.91 -31.36 -46.63
C ILE A 159 -14.93 -31.21 -48.14
N LEU A 160 -13.79 -30.93 -48.77
CA LEU A 160 -13.69 -30.79 -50.22
C LEU A 160 -13.97 -32.12 -50.96
N ARG A 161 -13.60 -33.27 -50.36
CA ARG A 161 -13.92 -34.60 -50.89
C ARG A 161 -15.43 -34.85 -50.85
N VAL A 162 -16.08 -34.61 -49.72
CA VAL A 162 -17.54 -34.75 -49.57
C VAL A 162 -18.29 -33.83 -50.56
N LEU A 163 -17.82 -32.59 -50.74
CA LEU A 163 -18.39 -31.67 -51.71
C LEU A 163 -18.20 -32.16 -53.17
N HIS A 164 -17.07 -32.80 -53.48
CA HIS A 164 -16.83 -33.41 -54.81
C HIS A 164 -17.75 -34.59 -55.07
N GLU A 165 -17.99 -35.43 -54.06
CA GLU A 165 -18.96 -36.51 -54.15
C GLU A 165 -20.37 -35.98 -54.39
N LEU A 166 -20.82 -34.99 -53.68
CA LEU A 166 -22.08 -34.29 -53.85
C LEU A 166 -22.22 -33.76 -55.32
N TYR A 167 -21.16 -33.11 -55.81
CA TYR A 167 -21.13 -32.60 -57.17
C TYR A 167 -21.25 -33.72 -58.23
N THR A 168 -20.59 -34.85 -58.03
CA THR A 168 -20.57 -35.97 -58.89
C THR A 168 -21.96 -36.65 -58.97
N THR A 169 -22.57 -36.89 -57.80
CA THR A 169 -23.92 -37.48 -57.72
C THR A 169 -24.98 -36.54 -58.29
N MET A 170 -24.86 -35.24 -58.08
CA MET A 170 -25.72 -34.23 -58.70
C MET A 170 -25.64 -34.27 -60.22
N LYS A 171 -24.44 -34.34 -60.80
CA LYS A 171 -24.25 -34.43 -62.24
C LYS A 171 -24.81 -35.72 -62.80
N THR A 172 -24.58 -36.84 -62.14
CA THR A 172 -25.12 -38.15 -62.52
C THR A 172 -26.66 -38.15 -62.58
N TYR A 173 -27.27 -37.58 -61.51
CA TYR A 173 -28.73 -37.39 -61.48
C TYR A 173 -29.22 -36.49 -62.62
N GLN A 174 -28.58 -35.38 -62.92
CA GLN A 174 -28.96 -34.52 -64.06
C GLN A 174 -28.86 -35.22 -65.42
N ALA A 175 -27.82 -36.00 -65.59
CA ALA A 175 -27.66 -36.80 -66.83
C ALA A 175 -28.79 -37.82 -66.99
N TYR A 176 -29.04 -38.64 -65.99
CA TYR A 176 -30.11 -39.64 -66.02
C TYR A 176 -31.51 -39.03 -66.09
N GLN A 177 -31.74 -37.89 -65.47
CA GLN A 177 -33.00 -37.15 -65.60
C GLN A 177 -33.21 -36.65 -67.02
N THR A 178 -32.15 -36.25 -67.74
CA THR A 178 -32.20 -35.84 -69.15
C THR A 178 -32.48 -37.02 -70.04
N GLU A 179 -31.81 -38.18 -69.82
CA GLU A 179 -32.06 -39.41 -70.51
C GLU A 179 -33.51 -39.89 -70.33
N CYS A 180 -34.02 -39.82 -69.07
CA CYS A 180 -35.42 -40.17 -68.76
C CYS A 180 -36.43 -39.30 -69.53
N LYS A 181 -36.21 -37.97 -69.54
CA LYS A 181 -37.05 -37.02 -70.28
C LYS A 181 -37.05 -37.29 -71.76
N GLN A 182 -35.88 -37.65 -72.38
CA GLN A 182 -35.77 -38.01 -73.75
C GLN A 182 -36.51 -39.33 -74.06
N ALA A 183 -36.39 -40.32 -73.14
CA ALA A 183 -37.12 -41.61 -73.31
C ALA A 183 -38.65 -41.41 -73.19
N GLU A 184 -39.10 -40.53 -72.24
CA GLU A 184 -40.51 -40.18 -72.12
C GLU A 184 -41.07 -39.51 -73.37
N THR A 185 -40.32 -38.54 -73.93
CA THR A 185 -40.71 -37.87 -75.17
C THR A 185 -40.85 -38.86 -76.33
N LYS A 186 -39.89 -39.80 -76.45
CA LYS A 186 -39.95 -40.87 -77.48
C LYS A 186 -41.12 -41.82 -77.28
N LEU A 187 -41.46 -42.12 -75.98
CA LEU A 187 -42.64 -42.96 -75.70
C LEU A 187 -43.92 -42.23 -76.05
N LYS A 188 -44.10 -40.95 -75.64
CA LYS A 188 -45.27 -40.11 -75.95
C LYS A 188 -45.50 -40.00 -77.47
N LEU A 189 -44.42 -39.85 -78.26
CA LEU A 189 -44.49 -39.82 -79.70
C LEU A 189 -45.02 -41.19 -80.29
N ALA A 190 -44.52 -42.32 -79.79
CA ALA A 190 -44.96 -43.63 -80.21
C ALA A 190 -46.41 -43.94 -79.82
N GLU A 191 -46.83 -43.53 -78.62
CA GLU A 191 -48.23 -43.62 -78.17
C GLU A 191 -49.16 -42.75 -78.98
N THR A 192 -48.74 -41.54 -79.36
CA THR A 192 -49.50 -40.65 -80.24
C THR A 192 -49.66 -41.28 -81.64
N GLN A 193 -48.60 -41.93 -82.16
CA GLN A 193 -48.65 -42.68 -83.44
C GLN A 193 -49.56 -43.87 -83.31
N ARG A 194 -49.51 -44.63 -82.21
CA ARG A 194 -50.43 -45.74 -81.97
C ARG A 194 -51.87 -45.28 -82.00
N HIS A 195 -52.20 -44.20 -81.32
CA HIS A 195 -53.53 -43.63 -81.20
C HIS A 195 -54.06 -43.16 -82.58
N LYS A 196 -53.21 -42.53 -83.40
CA LYS A 196 -53.58 -42.19 -84.80
C LYS A 196 -53.90 -43.41 -85.65
N ILE A 197 -53.15 -44.52 -85.49
CA ILE A 197 -53.43 -45.78 -86.25
C ILE A 197 -54.67 -46.42 -85.68
N GLU A 198 -54.91 -46.42 -84.40
CA GLU A 198 -56.10 -46.91 -83.72
C GLU A 198 -57.39 -46.21 -84.20
N GLN A 199 -57.32 -44.88 -84.40
CA GLN A 199 -58.42 -44.07 -84.94
C GLN A 199 -58.67 -44.32 -86.44
N SER A 200 -57.67 -44.76 -87.19
CA SER A 200 -57.75 -44.92 -88.64
C SER A 200 -58.18 -46.33 -89.07
N ILE A 201 -58.28 -47.32 -88.15
CA ILE A 201 -58.62 -48.73 -88.46
C ILE A 201 -59.88 -49.11 -87.66
N PRO A 202 -60.92 -49.76 -88.30
CA PRO A 202 -62.10 -50.28 -87.60
C PRO A 202 -61.72 -51.30 -86.51
N LYS A 203 -62.39 -51.26 -85.35
CA LYS A 203 -62.06 -52.08 -84.13
C LYS A 203 -61.95 -53.58 -84.44
N ASP A 204 -62.80 -54.16 -85.34
CA ASP A 204 -62.80 -55.57 -85.67
C ASP A 204 -61.60 -56.05 -86.51
N LYS A 205 -60.85 -55.13 -87.13
CA LYS A 205 -59.65 -55.43 -87.95
C LYS A 205 -58.35 -54.96 -87.27
N LEU A 206 -58.44 -54.36 -86.08
CA LEU A 206 -57.31 -53.74 -85.38
C LEU A 206 -56.24 -54.79 -84.97
N GLU A 207 -56.63 -55.88 -84.36
CA GLU A 207 -55.75 -56.98 -83.93
C GLU A 207 -55.07 -57.73 -85.06
N LYS A 208 -55.70 -57.80 -86.25
CA LYS A 208 -55.18 -58.45 -87.46
C LYS A 208 -54.24 -57.55 -88.27
N SER A 209 -54.19 -56.26 -87.95
CA SER A 209 -53.39 -55.28 -88.69
C SER A 209 -51.89 -55.41 -88.38
N LYS A 210 -51.13 -55.71 -89.45
CA LYS A 210 -49.64 -55.79 -89.32
C LYS A 210 -49.00 -54.49 -88.88
N LYS A 211 -49.58 -53.34 -89.29
CA LYS A 211 -49.12 -52.01 -88.90
C LYS A 211 -49.37 -51.74 -87.41
N PHE A 212 -50.52 -52.15 -86.88
CA PHE A 212 -50.84 -51.98 -85.46
C PHE A 212 -49.94 -52.85 -84.56
N ARG A 213 -49.69 -54.11 -84.93
CA ARG A 213 -48.79 -55.00 -84.18
C ARG A 213 -47.33 -54.48 -84.16
N ILE A 214 -46.85 -53.81 -85.21
CA ILE A 214 -45.50 -53.25 -85.27
C ILE A 214 -45.41 -52.04 -84.34
N ILE A 215 -46.39 -51.10 -84.37
CA ILE A 215 -46.36 -49.90 -83.50
C ILE A 215 -46.55 -50.29 -82.03
N GLU A 216 -47.37 -51.29 -81.75
CA GLU A 216 -47.55 -51.78 -80.37
C GLU A 216 -46.27 -52.39 -79.78
N LYS A 217 -45.55 -53.17 -80.58
CA LYS A 217 -44.22 -53.65 -80.19
C LYS A 217 -43.23 -52.52 -79.98
N GLU A 218 -43.30 -51.47 -80.80
CA GLU A 218 -42.44 -50.27 -80.61
C GLU A 218 -42.84 -49.48 -79.37
N VAL A 219 -44.13 -49.28 -79.09
CA VAL A 219 -44.62 -48.66 -77.85
C VAL A 219 -44.15 -49.44 -76.63
N GLN A 220 -44.30 -50.77 -76.65
CA GLN A 220 -43.85 -51.62 -75.55
C GLN A 220 -42.32 -51.52 -75.32
N LYS A 221 -41.56 -51.55 -76.43
CA LYS A 221 -40.11 -51.37 -76.41
C LYS A 221 -39.71 -49.98 -75.79
N ARG A 222 -40.43 -48.93 -76.24
CA ARG A 222 -40.21 -47.55 -75.71
C ARG A 222 -40.62 -47.42 -74.24
N LYS A 223 -41.71 -48.08 -73.87
CA LYS A 223 -42.18 -48.14 -72.47
C LYS A 223 -41.14 -48.79 -71.54
N ASN A 224 -40.61 -49.95 -72.00
CA ASN A 224 -39.55 -50.62 -71.21
C ASN A 224 -38.31 -49.74 -71.07
N LYS A 225 -37.86 -49.09 -72.17
CA LYS A 225 -36.73 -48.14 -72.12
C LYS A 225 -37.00 -46.95 -71.21
N TYR A 226 -38.23 -46.40 -71.20
CA TYR A 226 -38.62 -45.32 -70.27
C TYR A 226 -38.62 -45.77 -68.82
N PHE A 227 -39.16 -46.98 -68.55
CA PHE A 227 -39.14 -47.54 -67.20
C PHE A 227 -37.69 -47.72 -66.66
N ASP A 228 -36.79 -48.24 -67.47
CA ASP A 228 -35.39 -48.44 -67.15
C ASP A 228 -34.68 -47.06 -66.86
N ALA A 229 -34.89 -46.09 -67.74
CA ALA A 229 -34.35 -44.77 -67.61
C ALA A 229 -34.90 -44.02 -66.35
N LYS A 230 -36.22 -44.22 -66.10
CA LYS A 230 -36.89 -43.65 -64.92
C LYS A 230 -36.36 -44.26 -63.61
N LEU A 231 -36.18 -45.59 -63.59
CA LEU A 231 -35.61 -46.29 -62.46
C LEU A 231 -34.18 -45.82 -62.16
N LYS A 232 -33.35 -45.71 -63.23
CA LYS A 232 -31.98 -45.14 -63.07
C LYS A 232 -32.00 -43.74 -62.56
N ALA A 233 -32.88 -42.86 -63.08
CA ALA A 233 -32.99 -41.47 -62.60
C ALA A 233 -33.47 -41.38 -61.15
N LEU A 234 -34.40 -42.24 -60.69
CA LEU A 234 -34.88 -42.32 -59.36
C LEU A 234 -33.81 -42.82 -58.39
N LYS A 235 -33.05 -43.85 -58.76
CA LYS A 235 -31.89 -44.30 -57.94
C LYS A 235 -30.85 -43.20 -57.81
N ALA A 236 -30.47 -42.54 -58.89
CA ALA A 236 -29.50 -41.43 -58.84
C ALA A 236 -30.04 -40.22 -58.09
N ARG A 237 -31.36 -39.96 -58.08
CA ARG A 237 -31.99 -38.95 -57.26
C ARG A 237 -31.83 -39.27 -55.79
N ASN A 238 -32.09 -40.49 -55.37
CA ASN A 238 -31.92 -40.87 -53.95
C ASN A 238 -30.48 -40.77 -53.53
N GLU A 239 -29.52 -41.20 -54.34
CA GLU A 239 -28.09 -41.05 -54.04
C GLU A 239 -27.67 -39.58 -53.89
N TYR A 240 -28.16 -38.70 -54.77
CA TYR A 240 -27.93 -37.27 -54.70
C TYR A 240 -28.53 -36.67 -53.42
N ILE A 241 -29.73 -37.07 -52.97
CA ILE A 241 -30.35 -36.59 -51.74
C ILE A 241 -29.54 -37.04 -50.49
N LEU A 242 -29.13 -38.33 -50.48
CA LEU A 242 -28.28 -38.83 -49.36
C LEU A 242 -26.97 -38.06 -49.23
N ASN A 243 -26.27 -37.84 -50.35
CA ASN A 243 -25.03 -37.07 -50.35
C ASN A 243 -25.26 -35.56 -50.02
N LEU A 244 -26.45 -35.04 -50.41
CA LEU A 244 -26.81 -33.65 -50.02
C LEU A 244 -26.95 -33.48 -48.49
N GLU A 245 -27.65 -34.38 -47.84
CA GLU A 245 -27.84 -34.39 -46.41
C GLU A 245 -26.51 -34.64 -45.67
N ALA A 246 -25.71 -35.62 -46.15
CA ALA A 246 -24.39 -35.87 -45.60
C ALA A 246 -23.48 -34.64 -45.72
N SER A 247 -23.47 -33.96 -46.86
CA SER A 247 -22.67 -32.76 -47.08
C SER A 247 -23.11 -31.59 -46.18
N ASN A 248 -24.43 -31.37 -46.07
CA ASN A 248 -24.96 -30.32 -45.18
C ASN A 248 -24.59 -30.57 -43.71
N THR A 249 -24.71 -31.83 -43.27
CA THR A 249 -24.33 -32.22 -41.91
C THR A 249 -22.83 -32.05 -41.66
N THR A 250 -21.99 -32.44 -42.61
CA THR A 250 -20.53 -32.27 -42.49
C THR A 250 -20.14 -30.80 -42.41
N ILE A 251 -20.71 -29.95 -43.26
CA ILE A 251 -20.44 -28.51 -43.23
C ILE A 251 -20.93 -27.91 -41.90
N HIS A 252 -22.17 -28.24 -41.49
CA HIS A 252 -22.72 -27.73 -40.24
C HIS A 252 -21.85 -28.11 -39.05
N LYS A 253 -21.47 -29.39 -38.92
CA LYS A 253 -20.60 -29.87 -37.85
C LYS A 253 -19.27 -29.13 -37.83
N TYR A 254 -18.63 -28.97 -38.97
CA TYR A 254 -17.34 -28.26 -39.03
C TYR A 254 -17.44 -26.81 -38.57
N PHE A 255 -18.42 -26.04 -39.05
CA PHE A 255 -18.52 -24.62 -38.73
C PHE A 255 -19.03 -24.35 -37.33
N VAL A 256 -19.82 -25.25 -36.76
CA VAL A 256 -20.40 -25.07 -35.42
C VAL A 256 -19.50 -25.66 -34.33
N ASP A 257 -18.97 -26.87 -34.55
CA ASP A 257 -18.24 -27.61 -33.52
C ASP A 257 -16.72 -27.66 -33.83
N ASP A 258 -16.30 -28.30 -34.94
CA ASP A 258 -14.91 -28.67 -35.19
C ASP A 258 -13.97 -27.44 -35.30
N LEU A 259 -14.45 -26.33 -35.87
CA LEU A 259 -13.68 -25.11 -36.02
C LEU A 259 -13.47 -24.43 -34.67
N SER A 260 -14.47 -24.45 -33.79
CA SER A 260 -14.36 -23.95 -32.44
C SER A 260 -13.33 -24.75 -31.63
N ASP A 261 -13.46 -26.06 -31.63
CA ASP A 261 -12.54 -26.97 -30.95
C ASP A 261 -11.10 -26.83 -31.46
N LEU A 262 -10.92 -26.60 -32.76
CA LEU A 262 -9.60 -26.35 -33.34
C LEU A 262 -8.98 -25.06 -32.86
N ILE A 263 -9.76 -23.98 -32.74
CA ILE A 263 -9.31 -22.70 -32.23
C ILE A 263 -8.96 -22.82 -30.73
N ASP A 264 -9.79 -23.48 -29.93
CA ASP A 264 -9.54 -23.72 -28.51
C ASP A 264 -8.26 -24.54 -28.31
N CYS A 265 -8.02 -25.51 -29.19
CA CYS A 265 -6.77 -26.29 -29.20
C CYS A 265 -5.55 -25.44 -29.55
N MET A 266 -5.67 -24.46 -30.47
CA MET A 266 -4.60 -23.51 -30.79
C MET A 266 -4.21 -22.64 -29.59
N ASP A 267 -5.18 -22.29 -28.73
CA ASP A 267 -4.98 -21.49 -27.53
C ASP A 267 -4.62 -22.32 -26.29
N PHE A 268 -4.49 -23.63 -26.46
CA PHE A 268 -4.26 -24.52 -25.31
C PHE A 268 -3.06 -24.14 -24.48
N GLY A 269 -3.34 -23.71 -23.25
CA GLY A 269 -2.33 -23.29 -22.26
C GLY A 269 -1.76 -21.89 -22.46
N PHE A 270 -2.03 -21.19 -23.57
CA PHE A 270 -1.47 -19.86 -23.87
C PHE A 270 -1.76 -18.85 -22.76
N HIS A 271 -3.02 -18.61 -22.43
CA HIS A 271 -3.43 -17.67 -21.39
C HIS A 271 -2.88 -18.05 -20.01
N HIS A 272 -2.85 -19.34 -19.69
CA HIS A 272 -2.31 -19.83 -18.44
C HIS A 272 -0.80 -19.59 -18.31
N CYS A 273 -0.05 -19.80 -19.39
CA CYS A 273 1.39 -19.58 -19.41
C CYS A 273 1.74 -18.08 -19.34
N ILE A 274 1.01 -17.21 -20.03
CA ILE A 274 1.16 -15.74 -19.91
C ILE A 274 0.81 -15.29 -18.50
N SER A 275 -0.31 -15.73 -17.93
CA SER A 275 -0.70 -15.40 -16.56
C SER A 275 0.41 -15.78 -15.57
N ARG A 276 0.97 -16.99 -15.67
CA ARG A 276 2.08 -17.43 -14.79
C ARG A 276 3.34 -16.59 -14.97
N ALA A 277 3.65 -16.15 -16.19
CA ALA A 277 4.78 -15.25 -16.43
C ALA A 277 4.55 -13.88 -15.75
N LEU A 278 3.35 -13.31 -15.88
CA LEU A 278 3.01 -12.05 -15.23
C LEU A 278 2.92 -12.18 -13.70
N CYS A 279 2.48 -13.32 -13.16
CA CYS A 279 2.52 -13.59 -11.73
C CYS A 279 3.95 -13.60 -11.16
N MET A 280 4.98 -13.93 -11.97
CA MET A 280 6.36 -13.80 -11.52
C MET A 280 6.76 -12.32 -11.31
N HIS A 281 6.29 -11.42 -12.17
CA HIS A 281 6.45 -9.99 -11.97
C HIS A 281 5.79 -9.53 -10.67
N VAL A 282 4.50 -9.86 -10.47
CA VAL A 282 3.75 -9.50 -9.25
C VAL A 282 4.47 -10.00 -8.00
N SER A 283 4.85 -11.29 -7.97
CA SER A 283 5.56 -11.87 -6.82
C SER A 283 6.91 -11.22 -6.54
N SER A 284 7.62 -10.77 -7.58
CA SER A 284 8.89 -10.04 -7.43
C SER A 284 8.67 -8.66 -6.80
N GLU A 285 7.64 -7.93 -7.23
CA GLU A 285 7.28 -6.64 -6.65
C GLU A 285 6.79 -6.77 -5.21
N GLU A 286 5.99 -7.79 -4.88
CA GLU A 286 5.60 -8.08 -3.49
C GLU A 286 6.80 -8.38 -2.60
N GLY A 287 7.79 -9.13 -3.12
CA GLY A 287 9.05 -9.37 -2.42
C GLY A 287 9.80 -8.07 -2.12
N ARG A 288 9.85 -7.16 -3.10
CA ARG A 288 10.48 -5.84 -2.97
C ARG A 288 9.75 -4.95 -1.97
N ILE A 289 8.41 -4.94 -2.01
CA ILE A 289 7.60 -4.18 -1.05
C ILE A 289 7.90 -4.64 0.39
N ARG A 290 7.96 -5.96 0.64
CA ARG A 290 8.33 -6.49 1.98
C ARG A 290 9.73 -6.05 2.42
N SER A 291 10.71 -6.08 1.53
CA SER A 291 12.08 -5.64 1.83
C SER A 291 12.13 -4.14 2.16
N ILE A 292 11.43 -3.30 1.40
CA ILE A 292 11.30 -1.86 1.65
C ILE A 292 10.65 -1.61 3.00
N GLN A 293 9.54 -2.32 3.32
CA GLN A 293 8.83 -2.17 4.59
C GLN A 293 9.73 -2.51 5.78
N GLN A 294 10.48 -3.61 5.72
CA GLN A 294 11.46 -3.94 6.75
C GLN A 294 12.52 -2.84 6.94
N GLY A 295 12.97 -2.22 5.84
CA GLY A 295 13.89 -1.08 5.89
C GLY A 295 13.28 0.15 6.57
N VAL A 296 12.01 0.45 6.29
CA VAL A 296 11.26 1.54 6.91
C VAL A 296 11.06 1.29 8.40
N ASP A 297 10.66 0.07 8.79
CA ASP A 297 10.44 -0.29 10.20
C ASP A 297 11.74 -0.22 11.00
N ALA A 298 12.85 -0.70 10.43
CA ALA A 298 14.17 -0.59 11.06
C ALA A 298 14.61 0.88 11.21
N MET A 299 14.33 1.74 10.23
CA MET A 299 14.62 3.17 10.32
C MET A 299 13.77 3.84 11.40
N ASN A 300 12.48 3.55 11.46
CA ASN A 300 11.60 4.04 12.52
C ASN A 300 12.11 3.63 13.89
N SER A 301 12.52 2.37 14.06
CA SER A 301 13.11 1.90 15.32
C SER A 301 14.37 2.67 15.70
N CYS A 302 15.25 2.99 14.74
CA CYS A 302 16.43 3.82 15.00
C CYS A 302 16.07 5.25 15.40
N ILE A 303 15.07 5.86 14.72
CA ILE A 303 14.57 7.21 15.04
C ILE A 303 13.98 7.24 16.46
N LEU A 304 13.16 6.24 16.78
CA LEU A 304 12.56 6.07 18.10
C LEU A 304 13.61 5.84 19.21
N GLY A 305 14.71 5.17 18.85
CA GLY A 305 15.83 4.89 19.75
C GLY A 305 16.81 6.05 19.95
N MET A 306 16.60 7.24 19.34
CA MET A 306 17.44 8.40 19.59
C MET A 306 17.26 8.92 21.04
N ASP A 307 18.33 8.88 21.83
CA ASP A 307 18.34 9.30 23.24
C ASP A 307 19.47 10.27 23.54
N SER A 308 19.11 11.54 23.67
CA SER A 308 20.05 12.63 24.02
C SER A 308 20.69 12.47 25.39
N ARG A 309 20.08 11.70 26.32
CA ARG A 309 20.65 11.47 27.66
C ARG A 309 21.76 10.42 27.57
N LEU A 310 21.50 9.34 26.84
CA LEU A 310 22.49 8.29 26.60
C LEU A 310 23.68 8.86 25.83
N ASP A 311 23.43 9.68 24.80
CA ASP A 311 24.48 10.36 24.03
C ASP A 311 25.34 11.26 24.94
N LYS A 312 24.70 12.06 25.81
CA LYS A 312 25.38 12.87 26.78
C LYS A 312 26.19 12.02 27.78
N GLN A 313 25.64 10.93 28.28
CA GLN A 313 26.34 10.05 29.21
C GLN A 313 27.59 9.46 28.54
N LYS A 314 27.47 8.90 27.35
CA LYS A 314 28.61 8.37 26.59
C LYS A 314 29.69 9.44 26.34
N PHE A 315 29.28 10.66 25.99
CA PHE A 315 30.20 11.78 25.79
C PHE A 315 30.98 12.13 27.07
N LEU A 316 30.29 12.19 28.21
CA LEU A 316 30.93 12.48 29.52
C LEU A 316 31.86 11.33 29.96
N GLU A 317 31.46 10.08 29.73
CA GLU A 317 32.28 8.90 30.03
C GLU A 317 33.56 8.85 29.17
N PHE A 318 33.41 9.10 27.87
CA PHE A 318 34.55 9.15 26.94
C PHE A 318 35.56 10.23 27.32
N ASN A 319 35.07 11.39 27.73
CA ASN A 319 35.91 12.53 28.09
C ASN A 319 36.01 12.70 29.63
N HIS A 320 35.96 11.61 30.41
CA HIS A 320 35.87 11.63 31.86
C HIS A 320 36.94 12.48 32.52
N ALA A 321 38.18 12.49 32.02
CA ALA A 321 39.29 13.28 32.57
C ALA A 321 38.99 14.78 32.56
N ALA A 322 38.26 15.29 31.55
CA ALA A 322 37.90 16.70 31.44
C ALA A 322 36.64 17.07 32.28
N PHE A 323 35.76 16.10 32.55
CA PHE A 323 34.47 16.32 33.19
C PHE A 323 34.39 15.77 34.62
N MET A 324 35.49 15.23 35.16
CA MET A 324 35.59 14.79 36.54
C MET A 324 35.56 15.98 37.47
N ILE A 325 34.82 15.85 38.58
CA ILE A 325 34.77 16.91 39.62
C ILE A 325 36.16 17.09 40.24
N PRO A 326 36.74 18.31 40.23
CA PRO A 326 38.03 18.55 40.87
C PRO A 326 37.98 18.27 42.37
N LYS A 327 39.13 18.00 42.96
CA LYS A 327 39.25 17.87 44.41
C LYS A 327 38.79 19.16 45.10
N LYS A 328 38.11 19.01 46.24
CA LYS A 328 37.70 20.14 47.07
C LYS A 328 38.95 20.87 47.61
N PHE A 329 38.87 22.20 47.67
CA PHE A 329 39.87 22.98 48.36
C PHE A 329 39.73 22.74 49.87
N GLU A 330 40.86 22.58 50.53
CA GLU A 330 40.94 22.44 51.97
C GLU A 330 41.54 23.73 52.58
N PHE A 331 41.11 24.03 53.79
CA PHE A 331 41.64 25.19 54.54
C PHE A 331 43.11 24.92 54.89
N GLN A 332 43.97 25.87 54.55
CA GLN A 332 45.42 25.82 54.82
C GLN A 332 45.87 26.82 55.86
N GLY A 333 45.07 27.06 56.91
CA GLY A 333 45.39 27.94 58.02
C GLY A 333 45.75 27.15 59.26
N GLN A 334 46.30 27.87 60.32
CA GLN A 334 46.47 27.29 61.65
C GLN A 334 45.08 27.03 62.23
N LYS A 335 44.91 25.94 62.99
CA LYS A 335 43.69 25.69 63.75
C LYS A 335 43.62 26.67 64.90
N ASP A 336 42.44 27.24 65.03
CA ASP A 336 42.16 28.40 65.88
C ASP A 336 42.69 28.28 67.32
N GLU A 337 43.46 29.27 67.78
CA GLU A 337 43.61 29.59 69.19
C GLU A 337 42.25 30.08 69.68
N LEU A 338 41.77 29.52 70.80
CA LEU A 338 40.55 29.95 71.46
C LEU A 338 40.64 31.47 71.76
N ALA A 339 39.86 32.27 71.04
CA ALA A 339 39.81 33.71 71.19
C ALA A 339 39.26 34.06 72.57
N GLU A 340 39.78 35.17 73.19
CA GLU A 340 39.24 35.69 74.43
C GLU A 340 37.72 35.90 74.38
N PRO A 341 36.99 35.70 75.49
CA PRO A 341 35.52 35.71 75.49
C PRO A 341 34.89 36.98 74.93
N GLU A 342 35.51 38.15 75.08
CA GLU A 342 35.04 39.40 74.48
C GLU A 342 35.21 39.43 72.95
N LEU A 343 36.35 38.94 72.46
CA LEU A 343 36.64 38.87 71.05
C LEU A 343 35.67 37.86 70.35
N GLN A 344 35.35 36.81 71.06
CA GLN A 344 34.38 35.78 70.53
C GLN A 344 32.96 36.35 70.43
N ARG A 345 32.52 37.20 71.39
CA ARG A 345 31.23 37.90 71.31
C ARG A 345 31.17 38.88 70.14
N LEU A 346 32.23 39.63 69.88
CA LEU A 346 32.32 40.56 68.78
C LEU A 346 32.30 39.78 67.42
N LEU A 347 32.99 38.68 67.36
CA LEU A 347 32.97 37.78 66.17
C LEU A 347 31.59 37.18 65.95
N CYS A 348 30.90 36.73 66.99
CA CYS A 348 29.52 36.21 66.87
C CYS A 348 28.55 37.30 66.39
N ALA A 349 28.66 38.55 66.97
CA ALA A 349 27.82 39.66 66.52
C ALA A 349 28.06 40.04 65.03
N ASP A 350 29.31 40.02 64.56
CA ASP A 350 29.63 40.24 63.15
C ASP A 350 29.07 39.09 62.26
N MET A 351 29.20 37.86 62.72
CA MET A 351 28.64 36.69 62.00
C MET A 351 27.11 36.74 61.91
N GLU A 352 26.42 37.12 62.99
CA GLU A 352 24.96 37.31 63.00
C GLU A 352 24.53 38.42 62.03
N HIS A 353 25.23 39.57 62.07
CA HIS A 353 24.95 40.65 61.13
C HIS A 353 25.11 40.20 59.65
N ARG A 354 26.20 39.50 59.31
CA ARG A 354 26.45 38.96 58.02
C ARG A 354 25.39 37.90 57.63
N LEU A 355 24.93 37.07 58.54
CA LEU A 355 23.89 36.08 58.34
C LEU A 355 22.58 36.77 57.95
N ILE A 356 22.18 37.84 58.58
CA ILE A 356 20.98 38.62 58.24
C ILE A 356 21.12 39.25 56.86
N GLN A 357 22.24 39.86 56.52
CA GLN A 357 22.50 40.45 55.21
C GLN A 357 22.46 39.41 54.13
N LEU A 358 23.09 38.22 54.32
CA LEU A 358 23.06 37.12 53.36
C LEU A 358 21.65 36.58 53.19
N LYS A 359 20.86 36.45 54.26
CA LYS A 359 19.47 36.00 54.17
C LYS A 359 18.62 36.96 53.35
N GLN A 360 18.74 38.27 53.56
CA GLN A 360 18.02 39.28 52.74
C GLN A 360 18.43 39.21 51.29
N ARG A 361 19.73 39.14 50.99
CA ARG A 361 20.23 39.05 49.61
C ARG A 361 19.83 37.75 48.93
N LEU A 362 19.84 36.63 49.66
CA LEU A 362 19.37 35.33 49.13
C LEU A 362 17.89 35.36 48.79
N THR A 363 17.06 36.02 49.60
CA THR A 363 15.62 36.12 49.31
C THR A 363 15.38 36.90 48.02
N SER A 364 16.03 38.07 47.83
CA SER A 364 15.94 38.85 46.57
C SER A 364 16.39 38.05 45.36
N LEU A 365 17.58 37.42 45.42
CA LEU A 365 18.12 36.65 44.33
C LEU A 365 17.28 35.40 43.96
N ARG A 366 16.64 34.77 44.95
CA ARG A 366 15.72 33.67 44.70
C ARG A 366 14.49 34.12 43.94
N THR A 367 13.88 35.26 44.35
CA THR A 367 12.75 35.84 43.62
C THR A 367 13.12 36.18 42.17
N GLU A 368 14.27 36.85 41.98
CA GLU A 368 14.80 37.17 40.65
C GLU A 368 15.04 35.90 39.82
N SER A 369 15.62 34.85 40.43
CA SER A 369 15.88 33.56 39.76
C SER A 369 14.62 32.82 39.40
N ASP A 370 13.56 32.89 40.22
CA ASP A 370 12.27 32.26 39.95
C ASP A 370 11.53 32.94 38.77
N GLU A 371 11.67 34.26 38.64
CA GLU A 371 11.14 35.02 37.50
C GLU A 371 11.88 34.65 36.20
N VAL A 372 13.22 34.60 36.24
CA VAL A 372 14.03 34.15 35.10
C VAL A 372 13.70 32.71 34.73
N TRP A 373 13.48 31.84 35.72
CA TRP A 373 13.08 30.45 35.51
C TRP A 373 11.76 30.35 34.74
N LYS A 374 10.71 31.08 35.16
CA LYS A 374 9.41 31.08 34.46
C LYS A 374 9.53 31.54 33.01
N THR A 375 10.30 32.62 32.80
CA THR A 375 10.57 33.14 31.46
C THR A 375 11.29 32.12 30.59
N LEU A 376 12.28 31.43 31.17
CA LEU A 376 13.04 30.38 30.49
C LEU A 376 12.18 29.17 30.13
N GLU A 377 11.27 28.74 31.02
CA GLU A 377 10.33 27.65 30.81
C GLU A 377 9.36 27.98 29.65
N THR A 378 8.87 29.24 29.61
CA THR A 378 8.02 29.71 28.52
C THR A 378 8.76 29.72 27.18
N ALA A 379 9.99 30.23 27.16
CA ALA A 379 10.81 30.25 25.95
C ALA A 379 11.16 28.82 25.48
N GLU A 380 11.42 27.91 26.42
CA GLU A 380 11.66 26.49 26.13
C GLU A 380 10.43 25.83 25.50
N SER A 381 9.23 26.07 26.04
CA SER A 381 7.97 25.56 25.47
C SER A 381 7.74 26.07 24.06
N THR A 382 7.95 27.38 23.83
CA THR A 382 7.81 27.99 22.50
C THR A 382 8.77 27.36 21.49
N LEU A 383 10.03 27.15 21.87
CA LEU A 383 10.99 26.46 21.00
C LEU A 383 10.61 25.00 20.71
N LEU A 384 10.10 24.27 21.69
CA LEU A 384 9.64 22.90 21.52
C LEU A 384 8.46 22.84 20.54
N ASP A 385 7.51 23.76 20.64
CA ASP A 385 6.38 23.85 19.73
C ASP A 385 6.85 24.11 18.29
N MET A 386 7.85 25.00 18.11
CA MET A 386 8.45 25.24 16.78
C MET A 386 9.17 24.02 16.22
N LEU A 387 9.78 23.18 17.09
CA LEU A 387 10.51 21.97 16.69
C LEU A 387 9.62 20.75 16.46
N THR A 388 8.41 20.74 17.01
CA THR A 388 7.44 19.64 16.87
C THR A 388 6.53 19.79 15.64
N ALA A 389 6.77 20.78 14.78
CA ALA A 389 6.06 20.93 13.52
C ALA A 389 6.18 19.66 12.66
N LYS A 390 5.03 19.09 12.26
CA LYS A 390 4.96 17.87 11.43
C LYS A 390 5.11 18.23 9.95
N ASP A 391 6.27 18.76 9.56
CA ASP A 391 6.61 19.13 8.18
C ASP A 391 7.28 18.01 7.35
N TYR A 392 7.39 16.82 7.94
CA TYR A 392 8.08 15.66 7.36
C TYR A 392 7.16 14.73 6.54
N ASN A 393 5.86 15.02 6.46
CA ASN A 393 4.94 14.15 5.72
C ASN A 393 5.04 14.41 4.21
N CYS A 394 5.74 13.53 3.52
CA CYS A 394 5.93 13.55 2.07
C CYS A 394 4.99 12.59 1.33
N SER A 395 4.04 11.93 1.99
CA SER A 395 3.18 10.92 1.38
C SER A 395 2.35 11.46 0.21
N GLY A 396 1.94 12.73 0.25
CA GLY A 396 1.19 13.39 -0.83
C GLY A 396 1.95 13.60 -2.14
N TYR A 397 3.27 13.31 -2.19
CA TYR A 397 4.06 13.38 -3.42
C TYR A 397 4.08 12.08 -4.22
N PHE A 398 3.43 11.04 -3.71
CA PHE A 398 3.45 9.70 -4.32
C PHE A 398 2.03 9.23 -4.66
N GLY A 399 1.90 8.42 -5.71
CA GLY A 399 0.63 7.87 -6.18
C GLY A 399 0.02 8.63 -7.36
N GLU A 400 -1.12 8.17 -7.87
CA GLU A 400 -1.78 8.72 -9.07
C GLU A 400 -2.23 10.18 -8.90
N ASN A 401 -2.55 10.60 -7.66
CA ASN A 401 -2.97 11.96 -7.33
C ASN A 401 -1.84 12.79 -6.70
N ALA A 402 -0.58 12.44 -7.00
CA ALA A 402 0.57 13.12 -6.42
C ALA A 402 0.60 14.61 -6.78
N VAL A 403 0.70 15.46 -5.77
CA VAL A 403 0.90 16.90 -5.97
C VAL A 403 2.37 17.13 -6.30
N PRO A 404 2.72 17.89 -7.37
CA PRO A 404 4.12 18.19 -7.66
C PRO A 404 4.82 18.83 -6.46
N ALA A 405 5.99 18.32 -6.08
CA ALA A 405 6.82 18.85 -4.98
C ALA A 405 7.40 20.25 -5.30
N SER A 406 6.56 21.18 -5.73
CA SER A 406 6.97 22.48 -6.27
C SER A 406 7.17 23.58 -5.23
N LYS A 407 6.77 23.35 -3.96
CA LYS A 407 6.98 24.32 -2.88
C LYS A 407 7.68 23.65 -1.71
N PRO A 408 8.78 24.22 -1.21
CA PRO A 408 9.35 23.78 0.05
C PRO A 408 8.32 23.96 1.17
N PRO A 409 8.33 23.09 2.23
CA PRO A 409 7.47 23.25 3.38
C PRO A 409 7.53 24.67 3.94
N GLU A 410 6.42 25.20 4.44
CA GLU A 410 6.35 26.55 5.02
C GLU A 410 7.37 26.77 6.15
N THR A 411 7.77 25.69 6.85
CA THR A 411 8.84 25.68 7.86
C THR A 411 10.20 26.14 7.35
N PHE A 412 10.45 26.10 6.04
CA PHE A 412 11.64 26.68 5.40
C PHE A 412 11.49 28.16 5.03
N SER A 413 10.38 28.81 5.41
CA SER A 413 10.23 30.23 5.16
C SER A 413 11.32 31.01 5.92
N ILE A 414 11.87 32.04 5.27
CA ILE A 414 12.93 32.89 5.86
C ILE A 414 12.43 33.53 7.16
N LYS A 415 11.14 33.88 7.22
CA LYS A 415 10.51 34.46 8.40
C LYS A 415 10.51 33.49 9.60
N LEU A 416 10.00 32.27 9.42
CA LEU A 416 9.98 31.25 10.49
C LEU A 416 11.38 30.89 10.99
N ARG A 417 12.37 30.91 10.10
CA ARG A 417 13.76 30.69 10.48
C ARG A 417 14.32 31.86 11.31
N ALA A 418 13.95 33.09 10.96
CA ALA A 418 14.33 34.30 11.72
C ALA A 418 13.65 34.31 13.09
N ASP A 419 12.34 34.06 13.15
CA ASP A 419 11.57 33.97 14.40
C ASP A 419 12.13 32.88 15.33
N ARG A 420 12.50 31.74 14.79
CA ARG A 420 13.14 30.66 15.53
C ARG A 420 14.51 31.09 16.09
N HIS A 421 15.34 31.73 15.27
CA HIS A 421 16.67 32.20 15.68
C HIS A 421 16.56 33.23 16.80
N GLU A 422 15.62 34.18 16.70
CA GLU A 422 15.35 35.16 17.72
C GLU A 422 14.93 34.52 19.06
N THR A 423 14.05 33.53 18.98
CA THR A 423 13.61 32.75 20.15
C THR A 423 14.75 31.93 20.76
N GLU A 424 15.61 31.34 19.95
CA GLU A 424 16.83 30.63 20.39
C GLU A 424 17.79 31.55 21.11
N GLU A 425 18.09 32.74 20.59
CA GLU A 425 18.95 33.74 21.21
C GLU A 425 18.37 34.25 22.55
N PHE A 426 17.05 34.53 22.55
CA PHE A 426 16.36 34.91 23.79
C PHE A 426 16.46 33.79 24.85
N TYR A 427 16.21 32.55 24.47
CA TYR A 427 16.33 31.38 25.32
C TYR A 427 17.76 31.26 25.91
N LEU A 428 18.79 31.35 25.05
CA LEU A 428 20.18 31.22 25.44
C LEU A 428 20.59 32.34 26.42
N THR A 429 20.12 33.58 26.19
CA THR A 429 20.34 34.71 27.09
C THR A 429 19.71 34.46 28.45
N LYS A 430 18.45 33.99 28.48
CA LYS A 430 17.78 33.66 29.75
C LYS A 430 18.40 32.44 30.44
N LEU A 431 18.92 31.48 29.69
CA LEU A 431 19.68 30.36 30.22
C LEU A 431 20.97 30.84 30.92
N GLN A 432 21.71 31.76 30.31
CA GLN A 432 22.90 32.36 30.89
C GLN A 432 22.57 33.08 32.19
N GLU A 433 21.53 33.94 32.19
CA GLU A 433 21.05 34.65 33.40
C GLU A 433 20.72 33.67 34.54
N TYR A 434 19.99 32.59 34.21
CA TYR A 434 19.63 31.54 35.18
C TYR A 434 20.85 30.81 35.74
N ILE A 435 21.79 30.38 34.91
CA ILE A 435 23.00 29.67 35.34
C ILE A 435 23.86 30.55 36.25
N LEU A 436 24.07 31.80 35.87
CA LEU A 436 24.85 32.75 36.68
C LEU A 436 24.14 33.12 37.97
N GLY A 437 22.82 33.32 37.94
CA GLY A 437 21.98 33.58 39.11
C GLY A 437 21.98 32.40 40.10
N SER A 438 21.73 31.20 39.61
CA SER A 438 21.74 29.98 40.42
C SER A 438 23.12 29.69 41.02
N SER A 439 24.22 29.99 40.31
CA SER A 439 25.59 29.88 40.82
C SER A 439 25.87 30.89 41.95
N ARG A 440 25.35 32.12 41.83
CA ARG A 440 25.44 33.12 42.91
C ARG A 440 24.66 32.66 44.15
N ILE A 441 23.43 32.20 43.97
CA ILE A 441 22.61 31.67 45.07
C ILE A 441 23.30 30.49 45.74
N ALA A 442 23.87 29.55 45.01
CA ALA A 442 24.58 28.40 45.56
C ALA A 442 25.77 28.81 46.42
N ARG A 443 26.58 29.79 45.97
CA ARG A 443 27.72 30.34 46.72
C ARG A 443 27.27 31.03 47.99
N LEU A 444 26.23 31.85 47.94
CA LEU A 444 25.72 32.57 49.10
C LEU A 444 25.01 31.62 50.08
N ASN A 445 24.32 30.61 49.60
CA ASN A 445 23.75 29.56 50.44
C ASN A 445 24.83 28.79 51.20
N ALA A 446 25.95 28.44 50.56
CA ALA A 446 27.06 27.77 51.24
C ALA A 446 27.64 28.64 52.34
N LYS A 447 27.81 29.99 52.11
CA LYS A 447 28.26 30.92 53.11
C LYS A 447 27.26 31.10 54.28
N HIS A 448 25.97 31.20 53.91
CA HIS A 448 24.89 31.32 54.91
C HIS A 448 24.80 30.06 55.78
N GLU A 449 24.90 28.91 55.22
CA GLU A 449 24.83 27.63 55.94
C GLU A 449 26.05 27.45 56.86
N TYR A 450 27.24 27.78 56.38
CA TYR A 450 28.46 27.77 57.19
C TYR A 450 28.33 28.69 58.41
N LEU A 451 27.93 29.99 58.24
CA LEU A 451 27.72 30.91 59.31
C LEU A 451 26.66 30.45 60.32
N ARG A 452 25.57 29.87 59.82
CA ARG A 452 24.49 29.33 60.66
C ARG A 452 25.00 28.20 61.56
N GLN A 453 25.76 27.23 60.97
CA GLN A 453 26.33 26.12 61.75
C GLN A 453 27.32 26.58 62.78
N THR A 454 28.24 27.50 62.44
CA THR A 454 29.24 28.07 63.37
C THR A 454 28.60 28.79 64.51
N LEU A 455 27.53 29.58 64.28
CA LEU A 455 26.79 30.24 65.33
C LEU A 455 26.05 29.29 66.27
N ILE A 456 25.51 28.17 65.74
CA ILE A 456 24.88 27.12 66.55
C ILE A 456 25.92 26.42 67.44
N GLU A 457 27.09 26.09 66.89
CA GLU A 457 28.18 25.46 67.63
C GLU A 457 28.70 26.37 68.72
N ASN A 458 28.90 27.69 68.49
CA ASN A 458 29.32 28.67 69.48
C ASN A 458 28.27 28.88 70.55
N SER A 459 26.96 28.84 70.22
CA SER A 459 25.89 28.95 71.22
C SER A 459 25.77 27.73 72.14
N SER A 460 26.11 26.55 71.61
CA SER A 460 26.12 25.28 72.38
C SER A 460 27.31 25.18 73.34
N ILE A 461 28.45 25.82 73.04
CA ILE A 461 29.63 25.87 73.90
C ILE A 461 29.40 26.85 75.11
N GLY A 462 28.58 27.92 74.92
CA GLY A 462 28.22 28.87 75.95
C GLY A 462 27.17 28.38 76.97
N ALA A 463 26.50 27.28 76.72
CA ALA A 463 25.43 26.72 77.56
C ALA A 463 25.90 25.61 78.54
N ASN A 464 27.14 25.15 78.46
CA ASN A 464 27.65 24.04 79.26
C ASN A 464 28.68 24.52 80.33
N SER A 465 28.20 25.27 81.32
CA SER A 465 28.87 25.38 82.60
C SER A 465 27.97 24.77 83.68
N SER A 466 27.92 23.46 83.77
CA SER A 466 27.59 22.66 84.94
C SER A 466 28.02 21.22 84.73
N PRO A 467 28.76 20.63 85.64
CA PRO A 467 29.37 19.32 85.43
C PRO A 467 28.46 18.19 85.92
N SER A 468 28.27 17.21 85.17
CA SER A 468 27.89 15.87 85.63
C SER A 468 28.40 14.79 84.65
N LEU A 469 29.46 14.23 85.02
CA LEU A 469 29.90 12.84 85.18
C LEU A 469 29.25 11.74 84.27
N ASN A 470 30.23 11.02 83.67
CA ASN A 470 30.24 9.55 83.38
C ASN A 470 29.57 9.03 82.13
N HIS A 471 30.20 8.35 81.30
CA HIS A 471 31.10 7.18 81.22
C HIS A 471 31.39 6.93 79.70
N SER A 472 32.63 6.84 79.35
CA SER A 472 33.46 5.68 79.04
C SER A 472 33.00 4.69 77.92
N ILE A 473 33.97 4.52 77.00
CA ILE A 473 34.34 3.27 76.34
C ILE A 473 33.53 2.99 75.06
N ASN A 474 34.09 2.74 73.92
CA ASN A 474 35.31 2.11 73.43
C ASN A 474 35.49 2.34 71.92
N ASN A 475 36.74 2.41 71.53
CA ASN A 475 37.23 2.11 70.22
C ASN A 475 36.74 0.75 69.69
N VAL A 476 36.34 0.69 68.43
CA VAL A 476 36.78 -0.37 67.53
C VAL A 476 36.80 0.15 66.11
N ASP A 477 37.96 0.08 65.49
CA ASP A 477 38.18 0.10 64.05
C ASP A 477 37.31 -0.90 63.33
N LEU A 478 36.70 -0.50 62.21
CA LEU A 478 36.80 -1.31 61.00
C LEU A 478 36.40 -0.52 59.75
N CYS A 479 37.35 -0.43 58.85
CA CYS A 479 37.13 -0.05 57.45
C CYS A 479 36.03 -0.89 56.83
N LYS A 480 35.06 -0.25 56.16
CA LYS A 480 34.62 -0.58 54.82
C LYS A 480 33.53 0.39 54.31
N SER A 481 33.81 0.90 53.12
CA SER A 481 32.90 1.31 52.04
C SER A 481 31.69 2.19 52.41
N GLY A 482 31.87 3.45 52.16
CA GLY A 482 31.02 4.55 52.32
C GLY A 482 29.76 4.65 51.53
N THR A 483 28.75 4.86 52.24
CA THR A 483 27.62 5.65 51.75
C THR A 483 27.32 6.69 52.86
N THR A 484 27.80 7.88 52.67
CA THR A 484 27.54 8.99 53.59
C THR A 484 26.06 9.36 53.45
N MET A 485 25.25 8.92 54.40
CA MET A 485 23.89 9.41 54.62
C MET A 485 23.98 10.86 55.08
N ILE A 486 23.53 11.76 54.22
CA ILE A 486 23.32 13.19 54.58
C ILE A 486 22.04 13.25 55.43
N PRO A 487 22.03 13.93 56.58
CA PRO A 487 20.82 14.09 57.39
C PRO A 487 19.73 14.80 56.60
N LEU A 488 18.54 14.23 56.64
CA LEU A 488 17.31 14.77 56.06
C LEU A 488 16.99 16.13 56.69
N LEU A 489 17.20 17.19 55.92
CA LEU A 489 16.57 18.49 56.15
C LEU A 489 15.09 18.41 55.78
N PRO A 490 14.16 19.14 56.43
CA PRO A 490 12.75 19.15 56.10
C PRO A 490 12.55 19.58 54.64
N PRO A 491 11.48 19.14 54.00
CA PRO A 491 11.30 19.34 52.56
C PRO A 491 11.16 20.82 52.24
N SER A 492 12.27 21.47 51.92
CA SER A 492 12.21 22.64 51.08
C SER A 492 11.67 22.19 49.74
N VAL A 493 10.60 22.82 49.28
CA VAL A 493 10.01 22.65 47.96
C VAL A 493 11.16 22.51 46.95
N LYS A 494 11.37 21.30 46.49
CA LYS A 494 12.38 21.06 45.45
C LYS A 494 11.93 21.86 44.25
N PRO A 495 12.75 22.76 43.67
CA PRO A 495 12.42 23.40 42.41
C PRO A 495 12.15 22.28 41.43
N GLN A 496 10.99 22.33 40.73
CA GLN A 496 10.62 21.35 39.73
C GLN A 496 11.80 21.19 38.77
N ARG A 497 12.20 19.95 38.59
CA ARG A 497 13.33 19.64 37.71
C ARG A 497 12.96 20.08 36.32
N ARG A 498 13.69 21.03 35.78
CA ARG A 498 13.56 21.61 34.47
C ARG A 498 13.39 20.51 33.41
N LYS A 499 12.29 20.55 32.62
CA LYS A 499 12.16 19.78 31.39
C LYS A 499 13.22 20.32 30.41
N ARG A 500 14.07 19.46 29.86
CA ARG A 500 15.16 19.89 28.98
C ARG A 500 14.68 19.83 27.54
N ILE A 501 15.09 20.79 26.70
CA ILE A 501 14.96 20.76 25.26
C ILE A 501 15.58 19.45 24.77
N GLY A 502 14.90 18.75 23.86
CA GLY A 502 15.32 17.46 23.32
C GLY A 502 14.73 16.25 24.04
N ARG A 503 13.86 16.45 25.04
CA ARG A 503 13.04 15.39 25.56
C ARG A 503 11.81 15.21 24.67
N PHE A 504 11.95 14.44 23.61
CA PHE A 504 10.81 13.65 23.19
C PHE A 504 10.47 12.73 24.37
N GLN A 505 9.37 13.00 25.04
CA GLN A 505 8.79 12.00 25.91
C GLN A 505 8.23 10.92 25.00
N MET A 506 9.05 9.97 24.67
CA MET A 506 8.56 8.63 24.36
C MET A 506 8.35 7.94 25.72
N ASN A 507 7.33 8.34 26.43
CA ASN A 507 6.68 7.43 27.33
C ASN A 507 6.08 6.37 26.41
N GLY A 508 6.35 5.10 26.67
CA GLY A 508 5.79 3.98 25.94
C GLY A 508 4.28 3.81 26.08
N GLN A 509 3.58 4.90 26.36
CA GLN A 509 2.13 4.99 26.27
C GLN A 509 1.77 5.65 24.94
N PRO A 510 0.92 5.01 24.13
CA PRO A 510 0.45 5.55 22.88
C PRO A 510 -0.28 6.86 23.15
N LYS A 511 -0.11 7.79 22.25
CA LYS A 511 -0.78 9.08 22.30
C LYS A 511 -2.27 8.88 22.15
N LEU A 512 -3.06 9.33 23.13
CA LEU A 512 -4.51 9.15 23.12
C LEU A 512 -5.16 10.08 22.09
N PHE A 513 -4.90 11.40 22.15
CA PHE A 513 -5.43 12.36 21.19
C PHE A 513 -4.46 12.56 20.01
N GLY A 514 -4.97 12.40 18.80
CA GLY A 514 -4.16 12.44 17.57
C GLY A 514 -3.29 11.19 17.35
N GLY A 515 -3.52 10.13 18.13
CA GLY A 515 -2.92 8.82 17.95
C GLY A 515 -3.79 7.88 17.09
N SER A 516 -3.24 6.70 16.74
CA SER A 516 -4.03 5.62 16.14
C SER A 516 -4.85 4.89 17.21
N LEU A 517 -6.11 4.61 16.90
CA LEU A 517 -6.97 3.83 17.78
C LEU A 517 -6.44 2.40 17.95
N GLU A 518 -5.93 1.82 16.87
CA GLU A 518 -5.37 0.47 16.84
C GLU A 518 -4.12 0.38 17.72
N GLU A 519 -3.16 1.28 17.53
CA GLU A 519 -1.95 1.37 18.36
C GLU A 519 -2.27 1.54 19.86
N TYR A 520 -3.30 2.33 20.20
CA TYR A 520 -3.72 2.54 21.57
C TYR A 520 -4.32 1.27 22.19
N VAL A 521 -5.23 0.61 21.46
CA VAL A 521 -5.90 -0.64 21.90
C VAL A 521 -4.88 -1.77 22.09
N GLU A 522 -3.95 -1.95 21.14
CA GLU A 522 -2.91 -2.97 21.23
C GLU A 522 -1.96 -2.74 22.42
N SER A 523 -1.52 -1.50 22.65
CA SER A 523 -0.57 -1.17 23.70
C SER A 523 -1.16 -1.18 25.10
N THR A 524 -2.45 -0.82 25.25
CA THR A 524 -3.16 -0.81 26.54
C THR A 524 -3.87 -2.13 26.84
N ASN A 525 -3.99 -3.03 25.86
CA ASN A 525 -4.75 -4.28 25.92
C ASN A 525 -6.22 -4.04 26.38
N GLN A 526 -6.79 -2.92 25.98
CA GLN A 526 -8.17 -2.53 26.28
C GLN A 526 -8.98 -2.56 24.98
N GLU A 527 -10.12 -3.24 24.96
CA GLU A 527 -11.01 -3.31 23.79
C GLU A 527 -11.56 -1.94 23.36
N VAL A 528 -11.75 -1.04 24.32
CA VAL A 528 -12.26 0.32 24.08
C VAL A 528 -11.47 1.30 24.94
N PRO A 529 -11.01 2.43 24.40
CA PRO A 529 -10.27 3.45 25.15
C PRO A 529 -11.05 3.98 26.38
N LEU A 530 -10.30 4.25 27.46
CA LEU A 530 -10.87 4.74 28.74
C LEU A 530 -11.76 5.97 28.53
N ILE A 531 -11.31 6.95 27.75
CA ILE A 531 -12.08 8.17 27.46
C ILE A 531 -13.45 7.86 26.85
N VAL A 532 -13.54 6.89 25.91
CA VAL A 532 -14.82 6.51 25.28
C VAL A 532 -15.73 5.87 26.30
N LYS A 533 -15.21 4.93 27.10
CA LYS A 533 -15.99 4.24 28.15
C LYS A 533 -16.54 5.24 29.17
N SER A 534 -15.67 6.13 29.68
CA SER A 534 -16.06 7.08 30.73
C SER A 534 -17.00 8.18 30.23
N CYS A 535 -16.75 8.75 29.06
CA CYS A 535 -17.67 9.73 28.48
C CYS A 535 -19.05 9.12 28.17
N ILE A 536 -19.11 7.92 27.57
CA ILE A 536 -20.39 7.25 27.27
C ILE A 536 -21.13 6.90 28.56
N ARG A 537 -20.42 6.43 29.59
CA ARG A 537 -21.01 6.16 30.91
C ARG A 537 -21.69 7.40 31.48
N VAL A 538 -21.00 8.53 31.52
CA VAL A 538 -21.53 9.79 32.09
C VAL A 538 -22.67 10.35 31.22
N ILE A 539 -22.57 10.28 29.91
CA ILE A 539 -23.63 10.71 28.98
C ILE A 539 -24.89 9.83 29.16
N ASN A 540 -24.72 8.54 29.33
CA ASN A 540 -25.87 7.65 29.58
C ASN A 540 -26.55 7.90 30.94
N LEU A 541 -25.76 8.26 31.96
CA LEU A 541 -26.32 8.54 33.29
C LEU A 541 -27.01 9.91 33.36
N PHE A 542 -26.43 10.94 32.77
CA PHE A 542 -26.86 12.33 33.00
C PHE A 542 -27.23 13.10 31.72
N GLY A 543 -26.85 12.59 30.53
CA GLY A 543 -26.93 13.34 29.28
C GLY A 543 -28.10 12.99 28.35
N LEU A 544 -28.74 11.83 28.51
CA LEU A 544 -29.77 11.35 27.55
C LEU A 544 -30.98 12.29 27.40
N HIS A 545 -31.34 13.00 28.47
CA HIS A 545 -32.42 13.97 28.46
C HIS A 545 -31.98 15.42 28.32
N HIS A 546 -30.64 15.65 28.16
CA HIS A 546 -30.10 16.99 28.01
C HIS A 546 -30.26 17.48 26.57
N GLN A 547 -31.11 18.50 26.40
CA GLN A 547 -31.40 19.03 25.07
C GLN A 547 -30.15 19.65 24.41
N GLY A 548 -29.75 19.12 23.27
CA GLY A 548 -28.61 19.67 22.49
C GLY A 548 -27.23 19.25 22.96
N ILE A 549 -27.10 18.14 23.71
CA ILE A 549 -25.84 17.64 24.30
C ILE A 549 -24.64 17.59 23.31
N PHE A 550 -24.85 17.28 22.04
CA PHE A 550 -23.80 17.29 21.03
C PHE A 550 -23.76 18.58 20.17
N ARG A 551 -24.69 19.50 20.36
CA ARG A 551 -24.80 20.75 19.62
C ARG A 551 -24.29 21.95 20.43
N VAL A 552 -24.63 22.02 21.70
CA VAL A 552 -24.18 23.09 22.61
C VAL A 552 -22.71 22.86 22.97
N SER A 553 -21.88 23.90 22.90
CA SER A 553 -20.47 23.83 23.27
C SER A 553 -20.31 23.82 24.79
N GLY A 554 -19.50 22.91 25.30
CA GLY A 554 -19.05 22.94 26.69
C GLY A 554 -17.96 24.00 26.94
N SER A 555 -17.54 24.13 28.19
CA SER A 555 -16.44 25.00 28.59
C SER A 555 -15.12 24.52 27.96
N GLN A 556 -14.44 25.37 27.18
CA GLN A 556 -13.17 25.00 26.56
C GLN A 556 -12.08 24.70 27.60
N VAL A 557 -12.14 25.36 28.74
CA VAL A 557 -11.20 25.14 29.87
C VAL A 557 -11.40 23.72 30.42
N GLU A 558 -12.64 23.33 30.68
CA GLU A 558 -12.97 21.97 31.17
C GLU A 558 -12.66 20.89 30.16
N ILE A 559 -12.93 21.15 28.88
CA ILE A 559 -12.57 20.21 27.80
C ILE A 559 -11.06 19.97 27.77
N ASN A 560 -10.23 21.02 27.93
CA ASN A 560 -8.79 20.89 27.98
C ASN A 560 -8.31 20.17 29.26
N ASN A 561 -8.92 20.46 30.41
CA ASN A 561 -8.63 19.77 31.66
C ASN A 561 -8.90 18.27 31.57
N PHE A 562 -10.05 17.90 31.00
CA PHE A 562 -10.42 16.49 30.74
C PHE A 562 -9.45 15.83 29.76
N LYS A 563 -9.09 16.53 28.67
CA LYS A 563 -8.10 16.05 27.69
C LYS A 563 -6.78 15.75 28.35
N ASP A 564 -6.25 16.69 29.15
CA ASP A 564 -4.95 16.54 29.81
C ASP A 564 -4.95 15.42 30.87
N ALA A 565 -6.07 15.21 31.58
CA ALA A 565 -6.23 14.10 32.51
C ALA A 565 -6.24 12.75 31.80
N PHE A 566 -7.03 12.59 30.74
CA PHE A 566 -7.07 11.37 29.94
C PHE A 566 -5.73 11.05 29.27
N GLU A 567 -4.97 12.06 28.80
CA GLU A 567 -3.62 11.88 28.25
C GLU A 567 -2.61 11.38 29.31
N ARG A 568 -2.86 11.66 30.60
CA ARG A 568 -2.07 11.11 31.71
C ARG A 568 -2.50 9.71 32.13
N GLY A 569 -3.58 9.16 31.51
CA GLY A 569 -4.18 7.88 31.88
C GLY A 569 -5.10 7.94 33.11
N GLU A 570 -5.49 9.14 33.55
CA GLU A 570 -6.42 9.37 34.65
C GLU A 570 -7.87 9.42 34.12
N ASP A 571 -8.83 8.96 34.89
CA ASP A 571 -10.27 9.13 34.57
C ASP A 571 -10.84 10.32 35.34
N PRO A 572 -10.89 11.52 34.74
CA PRO A 572 -11.44 12.71 35.43
C PRO A 572 -12.96 12.65 35.63
N LEU A 573 -13.61 11.68 35.02
CA LEU A 573 -15.07 11.51 35.06
C LEU A 573 -15.51 10.41 36.05
N ALA A 574 -14.56 9.73 36.72
CA ALA A 574 -14.86 8.60 37.60
C ALA A 574 -15.87 8.96 38.70
N ASP A 575 -15.68 10.11 39.33
CA ASP A 575 -16.46 10.58 40.49
C ASP A 575 -17.56 11.60 40.12
N MET A 576 -17.89 11.73 38.84
CA MET A 576 -18.91 12.67 38.38
C MET A 576 -20.31 12.24 38.82
N THR A 577 -20.97 13.09 39.65
CA THR A 577 -22.26 12.78 40.30
C THR A 577 -23.42 13.61 39.76
N ASP A 578 -23.19 14.61 38.91
CA ASP A 578 -24.22 15.49 38.37
C ASP A 578 -24.01 15.83 36.88
N ALA A 579 -24.93 16.60 36.31
CA ALA A 579 -24.93 16.98 34.89
C ALA A 579 -24.33 18.37 34.64
N SER A 580 -23.65 19.00 35.62
CA SER A 580 -23.19 20.39 35.49
C SER A 580 -22.24 20.63 34.31
N ASP A 581 -21.38 19.67 34.01
CA ASP A 581 -20.40 19.75 32.92
C ASP A 581 -20.68 18.81 31.74
N ILE A 582 -21.91 18.34 31.60
CA ILE A 582 -22.27 17.33 30.58
C ILE A 582 -21.93 17.75 29.15
N ASN A 583 -22.03 19.05 28.81
CA ASN A 583 -21.64 19.56 27.50
C ASN A 583 -20.13 19.51 27.30
N SER A 584 -19.33 19.68 28.35
CA SER A 584 -17.87 19.56 28.31
C SER A 584 -17.45 18.08 28.15
N VAL A 585 -18.18 17.14 28.78
CA VAL A 585 -17.98 15.70 28.59
C VAL A 585 -18.28 15.29 27.14
N ALA A 586 -19.41 15.75 26.58
CA ALA A 586 -19.73 15.54 25.17
C ALA A 586 -18.70 16.23 24.24
N GLY A 587 -18.17 17.38 24.68
CA GLY A 587 -17.15 18.17 23.98
C GLY A 587 -15.82 17.42 23.87
N VAL A 588 -15.31 16.84 24.95
CA VAL A 588 -14.04 16.10 24.95
C VAL A 588 -14.16 14.80 24.17
N LEU A 589 -15.31 14.12 24.20
CA LEU A 589 -15.56 12.92 23.38
C LEU A 589 -15.53 13.27 21.87
N LYS A 590 -16.22 14.35 21.48
CA LYS A 590 -16.19 14.82 20.08
C LYS A 590 -14.78 15.22 19.65
N LEU A 591 -14.02 15.87 20.53
CA LEU A 591 -12.65 16.25 20.29
C LEU A 591 -11.77 15.01 20.05
N TYR A 592 -11.90 14.00 20.89
CA TYR A 592 -11.18 12.74 20.77
C TYR A 592 -11.43 12.06 19.43
N LEU A 593 -12.69 11.85 19.06
CA LEU A 593 -13.08 11.20 17.79
C LEU A 593 -12.61 11.99 16.56
N ARG A 594 -12.58 13.32 16.64
CA ARG A 594 -12.13 14.20 15.56
C ARG A 594 -10.59 14.24 15.41
N GLU A 595 -9.87 14.06 16.52
CA GLU A 595 -8.41 14.06 16.54
C GLU A 595 -7.81 12.66 16.31
N LEU A 596 -8.62 11.60 16.12
CA LEU A 596 -8.11 10.29 15.73
C LEU A 596 -7.32 10.39 14.42
N ARG A 597 -6.21 9.70 14.35
CA ARG A 597 -5.36 9.66 13.15
C ARG A 597 -6.08 9.03 11.96
N GLU A 598 -6.78 7.91 12.20
CA GLU A 598 -7.70 7.31 11.25
C GLU A 598 -9.14 7.59 11.70
N PRO A 599 -10.05 7.99 10.79
CA PRO A 599 -11.44 8.23 11.17
C PRO A 599 -12.10 6.94 11.65
N LEU A 600 -12.99 7.05 12.64
CA LEU A 600 -13.73 5.90 13.20
C LEU A 600 -14.48 5.11 12.12
N PHE A 601 -15.02 5.81 11.11
CA PHE A 601 -15.58 5.21 9.90
C PHE A 601 -14.51 5.26 8.80
N PRO A 602 -13.97 4.10 8.35
CA PRO A 602 -12.92 4.07 7.35
C PRO A 602 -13.33 4.76 6.04
N ILE A 603 -12.44 5.56 5.48
CA ILE A 603 -12.69 6.35 4.26
C ILE A 603 -13.08 5.46 3.07
N ILE A 604 -12.60 4.23 3.04
CA ILE A 604 -12.92 3.25 1.99
C ILE A 604 -14.43 2.97 1.86
N TYR A 605 -15.19 3.16 2.94
CA TYR A 605 -16.65 2.96 2.96
C TYR A 605 -17.43 4.27 2.80
N PHE A 606 -16.76 5.41 2.51
CA PHE A 606 -17.39 6.73 2.44
C PHE A 606 -18.54 6.76 1.44
N GLU A 607 -18.33 6.26 0.22
CA GLU A 607 -19.36 6.22 -0.82
C GLU A 607 -20.57 5.37 -0.38
N GLN A 608 -20.32 4.22 0.22
CA GLN A 608 -21.37 3.34 0.75
C GLN A 608 -22.18 4.02 1.86
N PHE A 609 -21.53 4.74 2.78
CA PHE A 609 -22.23 5.52 3.80
C PHE A 609 -23.04 6.67 3.21
N MET A 610 -22.53 7.30 2.14
CA MET A 610 -23.27 8.36 1.44
C MET A 610 -24.50 7.81 0.69
N GLU A 611 -24.39 6.65 0.07
CA GLU A 611 -25.53 5.95 -0.55
C GLU A 611 -26.59 5.54 0.49
N LEU A 612 -26.13 4.99 1.63
CA LEU A 612 -27.02 4.66 2.74
C LEU A 612 -27.76 5.88 3.30
N ALA A 613 -27.07 7.02 3.39
CA ALA A 613 -27.66 8.27 3.88
C ALA A 613 -28.75 8.86 2.94
N GLN A 614 -28.80 8.43 1.67
CA GLN A 614 -29.81 8.84 0.69
C GLN A 614 -31.07 7.97 0.72
N LEU A 615 -31.06 6.88 1.50
CA LEU A 615 -32.23 6.02 1.62
C LEU A 615 -33.34 6.72 2.40
N GLU A 616 -34.51 6.86 1.79
CA GLU A 616 -35.67 7.48 2.40
C GLU A 616 -36.30 6.60 3.50
N SER A 617 -36.11 5.28 3.40
CA SER A 617 -36.67 4.31 4.35
C SER A 617 -35.70 4.04 5.49
N LYS A 618 -36.12 4.43 6.71
CA LYS A 618 -35.39 4.15 7.95
C LYS A 618 -35.16 2.65 8.21
N HIS A 619 -36.02 1.80 7.70
CA HIS A 619 -35.91 0.35 7.83
C HIS A 619 -34.84 -0.23 6.88
N GLU A 620 -34.75 0.25 5.65
CA GLU A 620 -33.70 -0.13 4.68
C GLU A 620 -32.33 0.37 5.11
N PHE A 621 -32.26 1.57 5.70
CA PHE A 621 -31.03 2.12 6.26
C PHE A 621 -30.45 1.26 7.41
N ILE A 622 -31.30 0.64 8.22
CA ILE A 622 -30.87 -0.21 9.35
C ILE A 622 -30.44 -1.61 8.87
N LEU A 623 -31.02 -2.12 7.78
CA LEU A 623 -30.76 -3.47 7.27
C LEU A 623 -29.55 -3.57 6.33
N LYS A 624 -29.13 -2.48 5.71
CA LYS A 624 -27.94 -2.37 4.88
C LYS A 624 -26.75 -1.82 5.65
#